data_5f0c1755940c6344be3db47ce6226e1c
#
_entry.id   5f0c1755940c6344be3db47ce6226e1c
#
_cell.length_a   1.000
_cell.length_b   1.000
_cell.length_c   1.000
_cell.angle_alpha   90.00
_cell.angle_beta   90.00
_cell.angle_gamma   90.00
#
_symmetry.space_group_name_H-M   'P 1'
#
loop_
_entity.id
_entity.type
_entity.pdbx_description
1 polymer ?
#
loop_
_entity_poly.entity_id
_entity_poly.type
_entity_poly.pdbx_seq_one_letter_code
_entity_poly.pdbx_strand_id
1 'polypeptide(L)'
;MMKQQLISLAESKALRGIAILGIILHNYCHFLPAVQENEYTFEEKWPNMLLNSVITLGHNCVIDFLSFFGCYGVPVFLFVSGYGLVMKYENDKAEKIRPLSFIGYHYLKLFRLMFLG
;
A
#
# COMPACT_ATOMS: atom_id res chain seq x y z
N MET A 1 31.19 -8.43 -2.39
CA MET A 1 30.08 -8.07 -3.28
C MET A 1 29.18 -7.08 -2.54
N MET A 2 29.10 -5.86 -3.01
CA MET A 2 28.08 -4.93 -2.53
C MET A 2 26.73 -5.43 -3.02
N LYS A 3 25.85 -5.84 -2.11
CA LYS A 3 24.45 -6.10 -2.48
C LYS A 3 23.87 -4.78 -2.99
N GLN A 4 23.52 -4.72 -4.27
CA GLN A 4 22.79 -3.58 -4.80
C GLN A 4 21.44 -3.52 -4.08
N GLN A 5 21.26 -2.51 -3.29
CA GLN A 5 19.95 -2.21 -2.71
C GLN A 5 19.07 -1.66 -3.83
N LEU A 6 18.04 -2.38 -4.19
CA LEU A 6 17.04 -1.95 -5.18
C LEU A 6 16.36 -0.65 -4.77
N ILE A 7 16.14 -0.48 -3.48
CA ILE A 7 15.41 0.65 -2.89
C ILE A 7 16.17 1.05 -1.61
N SER A 8 16.50 2.31 -1.47
CA SER A 8 17.08 2.84 -0.24
C SER A 8 16.05 2.88 0.90
N LEU A 9 16.54 2.99 2.14
CA LEU A 9 15.66 3.09 3.32
C LEU A 9 14.75 4.33 3.25
N ALA A 10 15.25 5.44 2.73
CA ALA A 10 14.47 6.66 2.56
C ALA A 10 13.37 6.49 1.52
N GLU A 11 13.70 5.89 0.37
CA GLU A 11 12.72 5.56 -0.68
C GLU A 11 11.65 4.58 -0.20
N SER A 12 12.05 3.56 0.56
CA SER A 12 11.10 2.61 1.17
C SER A 12 10.11 3.30 2.11
N LYS A 13 10.59 4.24 2.93
CA LYS A 13 9.71 5.05 3.81
C LYS A 13 8.76 5.95 3.01
N ALA A 14 9.27 6.59 1.97
CA ALA A 14 8.47 7.45 1.09
C ALA A 14 7.39 6.65 0.35
N LEU A 15 7.74 5.50 -0.23
CA LEU A 15 6.79 4.62 -0.92
C LEU A 15 5.69 4.10 0.01
N ARG A 16 6.03 3.75 1.25
CA ARG A 16 5.03 3.36 2.24
C ARG A 16 4.09 4.51 2.59
N GLY A 17 4.61 5.71 2.74
CA GLY A 17 3.79 6.91 2.96
C GLY A 17 2.83 7.17 1.82
N ILE A 18 3.30 7.11 0.59
CA ILE A 18 2.48 7.28 -0.63
C ILE A 18 1.40 6.17 -0.72
N ALA A 19 1.78 4.92 -0.44
CA ALA A 19 0.84 3.80 -0.46
C ALA A 19 -0.26 3.95 0.59
N ILE A 20 0.08 4.35 1.82
CA ILE A 20 -0.91 4.63 2.89
C ILE A 20 -1.84 5.77 2.47
N LEU A 21 -1.30 6.85 1.92
CA LEU A 21 -2.09 7.97 1.44
C LEU A 21 -3.06 7.54 0.34
N GLY A 22 -2.59 6.72 -0.61
CA GLY A 22 -3.41 6.12 -1.65
C GLY A 22 -4.55 5.27 -1.08
N ILE A 23 -4.29 4.45 -0.07
CA ILE A 23 -5.31 3.63 0.60
C ILE A 23 -6.36 4.49 1.29
N ILE A 24 -5.94 5.54 2.01
CA ILE A 24 -6.86 6.46 2.70
C ILE A 24 -7.75 7.17 1.68
N LEU A 25 -7.17 7.71 0.61
CA LEU A 25 -7.91 8.40 -0.44
C LEU A 25 -8.85 7.46 -1.19
N HIS A 26 -8.42 6.22 -1.45
CA HIS A 26 -9.27 5.20 -2.06
C HIS A 26 -10.50 4.90 -1.20
N ASN A 27 -10.31 4.65 0.09
CA ASN A 27 -11.43 4.42 1.01
C ASN A 27 -12.36 5.63 1.11
N TYR A 28 -11.82 6.83 1.07
CA TYR A 28 -12.63 8.05 1.03
C TYR A 28 -13.46 8.15 -0.26
N CYS A 29 -12.88 7.78 -1.40
CA CYS A 29 -13.57 7.82 -2.70
C CYS A 29 -14.78 6.87 -2.75
N HIS A 30 -14.83 5.81 -1.93
CA HIS A 30 -16.01 4.95 -1.83
C HIS A 30 -17.27 5.65 -1.30
N PHE A 31 -17.10 6.75 -0.58
CA PHE A 31 -18.22 7.58 -0.12
C PHE A 31 -18.72 8.57 -1.19
N LEU A 32 -17.99 8.68 -2.30
CA LEU A 32 -18.31 9.56 -3.40
C LEU A 32 -18.90 8.76 -4.58
N PRO A 33 -19.72 9.37 -5.42
CA PRO A 33 -20.18 8.74 -6.67
C PRO A 33 -19.02 8.69 -7.69
N ALA A 34 -18.14 7.72 -7.55
CA ALA A 34 -16.95 7.52 -8.36
C ALA A 34 -16.99 6.17 -9.10
N VAL A 35 -16.09 5.99 -10.06
CA VAL A 35 -15.88 4.72 -10.75
C VAL A 35 -15.47 3.65 -9.72
N GLN A 36 -16.08 2.47 -9.76
CA GLN A 36 -15.74 1.37 -8.87
C GLN A 36 -14.58 0.54 -9.43
N GLU A 37 -13.78 -0.01 -8.54
CA GLU A 37 -12.71 -0.93 -8.89
C GLU A 37 -13.25 -2.30 -9.34
N ASN A 38 -12.52 -2.96 -10.23
CA ASN A 38 -12.79 -4.33 -10.68
C ASN A 38 -12.03 -5.37 -9.83
N GLU A 39 -12.15 -5.30 -8.51
CA GLU A 39 -11.40 -6.18 -7.61
C GLU A 39 -12.00 -7.58 -7.54
N TYR A 40 -13.32 -7.70 -7.49
CA TYR A 40 -14.01 -8.98 -7.28
C TYR A 40 -14.72 -9.49 -8.54
N THR A 41 -15.28 -8.60 -9.34
CA THR A 41 -15.99 -8.93 -10.57
C THR A 41 -15.61 -7.98 -11.68
N PHE A 42 -15.22 -8.52 -12.83
CA PHE A 42 -14.88 -7.69 -13.98
C PHE A 42 -16.15 -7.20 -14.68
N GLU A 43 -16.34 -5.90 -14.70
CA GLU A 43 -17.38 -5.22 -15.49
C GLU A 43 -16.71 -4.23 -16.46
N GLU A 44 -16.90 -4.40 -17.74
CA GLU A 44 -16.34 -3.51 -18.77
C GLU A 44 -16.81 -2.04 -18.65
N LYS A 45 -17.91 -1.84 -17.97
CA LYS A 45 -18.47 -0.50 -17.73
C LYS A 45 -17.48 0.41 -16.98
N TRP A 46 -16.82 -0.10 -15.96
CA TRP A 46 -15.97 0.70 -15.09
C TRP A 46 -14.69 1.19 -15.76
N PRO A 47 -13.91 0.34 -16.47
CA PRO A 47 -12.76 0.80 -17.25
C PRO A 47 -13.13 1.81 -18.33
N ASN A 48 -14.27 1.63 -18.99
CA ASN A 48 -14.74 2.56 -20.01
C ASN A 48 -15.12 3.92 -19.41
N MET A 49 -15.77 3.93 -18.26
CA MET A 49 -16.08 5.18 -17.54
C MET A 49 -14.81 5.90 -17.10
N LEU A 50 -13.82 5.16 -16.57
CA LEU A 50 -12.53 5.72 -16.20
C LEU A 50 -11.81 6.30 -17.40
N LEU A 51 -11.74 5.57 -18.51
CA LEU A 51 -11.11 6.03 -19.74
C LEU A 51 -11.74 7.32 -20.25
N ASN A 52 -13.07 7.39 -20.29
CA ASN A 52 -13.79 8.60 -20.66
C ASN A 52 -13.49 9.77 -19.71
N SER A 53 -13.47 9.53 -18.41
CA SER A 53 -13.16 10.54 -17.39
C SER A 53 -11.74 11.10 -17.57
N VAL A 54 -10.77 10.24 -17.88
CA VAL A 54 -9.37 10.63 -18.13
C VAL A 54 -9.22 11.38 -19.45
N ILE A 55 -9.84 10.90 -20.55
CA ILE A 55 -9.74 11.53 -21.87
C ILE A 55 -10.39 12.91 -21.89
N THR A 56 -11.53 13.05 -21.23
CA THR A 56 -12.26 14.33 -21.18
C THR A 56 -11.70 15.30 -20.15
N LEU A 57 -10.71 14.87 -19.34
CA LEU A 57 -10.20 15.64 -18.20
C LEU A 57 -11.33 16.20 -17.33
N GLY A 58 -12.33 15.36 -17.09
CA GLY A 58 -13.50 15.72 -16.30
C GLY A 58 -13.14 16.14 -14.87
N HIS A 59 -14.04 16.88 -14.23
CA HIS A 59 -13.85 17.35 -12.85
C HIS A 59 -13.52 16.24 -11.85
N ASN A 60 -13.98 15.02 -12.13
CA ASN A 60 -13.81 13.87 -11.24
C ASN A 60 -12.67 12.92 -11.67
N CYS A 61 -11.88 13.27 -12.68
CA CYS A 61 -10.82 12.43 -13.22
C CYS A 61 -9.87 11.87 -12.16
N VAL A 62 -9.41 12.72 -11.23
CA VAL A 62 -8.51 12.31 -10.13
C VAL A 62 -9.22 11.39 -9.14
N ILE A 63 -10.47 11.69 -8.82
CA ILE A 63 -11.29 10.88 -7.90
C ILE A 63 -11.57 9.51 -8.49
N ASP A 64 -11.96 9.45 -9.77
CA ASP A 64 -12.21 8.21 -10.50
C ASP A 64 -10.95 7.35 -10.61
N PHE A 65 -9.80 7.98 -10.88
CA PHE A 65 -8.51 7.30 -10.92
C PHE A 65 -8.12 6.72 -9.56
N LEU A 66 -8.23 7.49 -8.48
CA LEU A 66 -7.94 7.03 -7.13
C LEU A 66 -8.90 5.95 -6.67
N SER A 67 -10.18 6.07 -6.99
CA SER A 67 -11.19 5.06 -6.68
C SER A 67 -10.92 3.74 -7.39
N PHE A 68 -10.48 3.77 -8.64
CA PHE A 68 -10.21 2.58 -9.43
C PHE A 68 -8.88 1.90 -9.06
N PHE A 69 -7.80 2.68 -8.94
CA PHE A 69 -6.45 2.16 -8.72
C PHE A 69 -5.96 2.18 -7.28
N GLY A 70 -6.65 2.86 -6.38
CA GLY A 70 -6.20 2.99 -5.00
C GLY A 70 -6.13 1.68 -4.23
N CYS A 71 -6.89 0.65 -4.63
CA CYS A 71 -6.82 -0.70 -4.06
C CYS A 71 -5.41 -1.33 -4.22
N TYR A 72 -4.67 -0.98 -5.26
CA TYR A 72 -3.30 -1.44 -5.46
C TYR A 72 -2.29 -0.87 -4.43
N GLY A 73 -2.69 0.14 -3.69
CA GLY A 73 -1.88 0.66 -2.57
C GLY A 73 -1.61 -0.37 -1.48
N VAL A 74 -2.54 -1.28 -1.22
CA VAL A 74 -2.39 -2.34 -0.21
C VAL A 74 -1.26 -3.32 -0.56
N PRO A 75 -1.25 -3.98 -1.73
CA PRO A 75 -0.15 -4.87 -2.10
C PRO A 75 1.19 -4.14 -2.22
N VAL A 76 1.22 -2.92 -2.70
CA VAL A 76 2.46 -2.10 -2.74
C VAL A 76 2.98 -1.84 -1.33
N PHE A 77 2.11 -1.44 -0.42
CA PHE A 77 2.46 -1.22 0.99
C PHE A 77 3.02 -2.48 1.65
N LEU A 78 2.37 -3.62 1.45
CA LEU A 78 2.81 -4.91 1.98
C LEU A 78 4.16 -5.33 1.40
N PHE A 79 4.35 -5.20 0.09
CA PHE A 79 5.61 -5.53 -0.58
C PHE A 79 6.76 -4.67 -0.06
N VAL A 80 6.59 -3.35 -0.03
CA VAL A 80 7.64 -2.42 0.42
C VAL A 80 7.93 -2.58 1.91
N SER A 81 6.92 -2.88 2.71
CA SER A 81 7.09 -3.15 4.15
C SER A 81 7.85 -4.45 4.40
N GLY A 82 7.53 -5.52 3.66
CA GLY A 82 8.26 -6.78 3.71
C GLY A 82 9.70 -6.61 3.25
N TYR A 83 9.93 -5.92 2.15
CA TYR A 83 11.27 -5.60 1.65
C TYR A 83 12.08 -4.82 2.70
N GLY A 84 11.51 -3.79 3.31
CA GLY A 84 12.17 -3.01 4.35
C GLY A 84 12.53 -3.84 5.59
N LEU A 85 11.69 -4.80 5.97
CA LEU A 85 11.95 -5.75 7.05
C LEU A 85 13.14 -6.66 6.71
N VAL A 86 13.14 -7.27 5.53
CA VAL A 86 14.23 -8.13 5.08
C VAL A 86 15.55 -7.36 5.07
N MET A 87 15.57 -6.15 4.50
CA MET A 87 16.77 -5.32 4.43
C MET A 87 17.30 -4.93 5.82
N LYS A 88 16.39 -4.64 6.76
CA LYS A 88 16.76 -4.29 8.13
C LYS A 88 17.42 -5.46 8.87
N TYR A 89 16.85 -6.64 8.77
CA TYR A 89 17.29 -7.80 9.55
C TYR A 89 18.36 -8.64 8.86
N GLU A 90 18.46 -8.63 7.54
CA GLU A 90 19.53 -9.30 6.81
C GLU A 90 20.88 -8.58 6.93
N ASN A 91 20.86 -7.27 7.13
CA ASN A 91 22.07 -6.47 7.31
C ASN A 91 22.63 -6.51 8.73
N ASP A 92 21.80 -6.82 9.74
CA ASP A 92 22.26 -7.03 11.10
C ASP A 92 22.83 -8.44 11.27
N LYS A 93 24.13 -8.57 10.95
CA LYS A 93 24.89 -9.83 11.05
C LYS A 93 25.02 -10.40 12.47
N ALA A 94 24.52 -9.72 13.49
CA ALA A 94 24.91 -9.97 14.86
C ALA A 94 23.92 -10.82 15.67
N GLU A 95 22.66 -10.93 15.31
CA GLU A 95 21.69 -11.68 16.11
C GLU A 95 20.87 -12.65 15.26
N LYS A 96 20.98 -13.93 15.62
CA LYS A 96 19.99 -14.93 15.21
C LYS A 96 18.62 -14.50 15.75
N ILE A 97 17.83 -13.89 14.88
CA ILE A 97 16.45 -13.54 15.23
C ILE A 97 15.72 -14.84 15.56
N ARG A 98 15.27 -14.96 16.79
CA ARG A 98 14.36 -16.05 17.17
C ARG A 98 13.00 -15.74 16.56
N PRO A 99 12.52 -16.50 15.57
CA PRO A 99 11.30 -16.12 14.83
C PRO A 99 10.07 -16.00 15.72
N LEU A 100 9.97 -16.84 16.74
CA LEU A 100 8.84 -16.82 17.69
C LEU A 100 8.84 -15.56 18.58
N SER A 101 10.00 -15.15 19.07
CA SER A 101 10.13 -13.93 19.89
C SER A 101 9.85 -12.68 19.07
N PHE A 102 10.31 -12.63 17.82
CA PHE A 102 10.07 -11.55 16.88
C PHE A 102 8.59 -11.39 16.53
N ILE A 103 7.94 -12.48 16.18
CA ILE A 103 6.50 -12.51 15.86
C ILE A 103 5.69 -12.09 17.10
N GLY A 104 5.99 -12.63 18.26
CA GLY A 104 5.33 -12.31 19.53
C GLY A 104 5.44 -10.84 19.89
N TYR A 105 6.61 -10.24 19.75
CA TYR A 105 6.84 -8.82 20.01
C TYR A 105 6.02 -7.91 19.09
N HIS A 106 5.98 -8.22 17.78
CA HIS A 106 5.22 -7.44 16.80
C HIS A 106 3.71 -7.59 16.98
N TYR A 107 3.24 -8.79 17.32
CA TYR A 107 1.84 -9.03 17.67
C TYR A 107 1.42 -8.28 18.93
N LEU A 108 2.25 -8.28 19.95
CA LEU A 108 1.99 -7.56 21.19
C LEU A 108 1.91 -6.05 20.95
N LYS A 109 2.80 -5.52 20.10
CA LYS A 109 2.79 -4.12 19.71
C LYS A 109 1.52 -3.74 18.93
N LEU A 110 1.11 -4.56 17.99
CA LEU A 110 -0.14 -4.39 17.25
C LEU A 110 -1.36 -4.43 18.18
N PHE A 111 -1.36 -5.39 19.10
CA PHE A 111 -2.44 -5.56 20.06
C PHE A 111 -2.57 -4.34 20.98
N ARG A 112 -1.46 -3.81 21.45
CA ARG A 112 -1.45 -2.56 22.24
C ARG A 112 -1.99 -1.37 21.45
N LEU A 113 -1.63 -1.25 20.18
CA LEU A 113 -2.16 -0.19 19.32
C LEU A 113 -3.66 -0.31 19.10
N MET A 114 -4.17 -1.52 18.93
CA MET A 114 -5.62 -1.77 18.84
C MET A 114 -6.36 -1.42 20.13
N PHE A 115 -5.77 -1.68 21.29
CA PHE A 115 -6.40 -1.38 22.59
C PHE A 115 -6.39 0.10 22.94
N LEU A 116 -5.40 0.85 22.46
CA LEU A 116 -5.23 2.28 22.74
C LEU A 116 -5.86 3.18 21.66
N GLY A 117 -6.22 2.58 20.54
CA GLY A 117 -6.91 3.27 19.43
C GLY A 117 -8.40 3.14 19.54
#